data_c673c5c6e8195fe647783f4b7249891e
#
_entry.id   c673c5c6e8195fe647783f4b7249891e
#
_cell.length_a   1.000
_cell.length_b   1.000
_cell.length_c   1.000
_cell.angle_alpha   90.00
_cell.angle_beta   90.00
_cell.angle_gamma   90.00
#
_symmetry.space_group_name_H-M   'P 1'
#
loop_
_entity.id
_entity.type
_entity.pdbx_description
1 polymer ?
#
loop_
_entity_poly.entity_id
_entity_poly.type
_entity_poly.pdbx_seq_one_letter_code
_entity_poly.pdbx_strand_id
1 'polypeptide(L)' 'MSKGNELSDAVKRSLERYFKDMDGEKPTSIYEMVLKNIEKPMIETVLGHAKGNLTQAASMLGINRATLRTKMQQLRIKGQ' A
#
# COMPACT_ATOMS: atom_id res chain seq x y z
N MET A 1 -3.46 -20.26 10.36
CA MET A 1 -3.71 -18.89 10.44
C MET A 1 -2.79 -18.11 9.57
N SER A 2 -3.29 -17.39 8.70
CA SER A 2 -2.47 -16.76 7.71
C SER A 2 -2.45 -15.25 7.92
N LYS A 3 -1.32 -14.65 7.60
CA LYS A 3 -1.18 -13.21 7.73
C LYS A 3 -2.10 -12.47 6.78
N GLY A 4 -2.46 -13.13 5.67
CA GLY A 4 -3.40 -12.56 4.73
C GLY A 4 -4.75 -12.31 5.36
N ASN A 5 -5.16 -13.14 6.31
CA ASN A 5 -6.45 -12.95 6.99
C ASN A 5 -6.46 -11.68 7.82
N GLU A 6 -5.35 -11.38 8.47
CA GLU A 6 -5.25 -10.16 9.26
C GLU A 6 -5.34 -8.91 8.38
N LEU A 7 -4.63 -8.92 7.28
CA LEU A 7 -4.67 -7.80 6.35
C LEU A 7 -6.06 -7.65 5.74
N SER A 8 -6.64 -8.76 5.36
CA SER A 8 -7.96 -8.78 4.79
C SER A 8 -8.98 -8.17 5.75
N ASP A 9 -8.92 -8.57 7.02
CA ASP A 9 -9.83 -8.05 8.03
C ASP A 9 -9.62 -6.56 8.26
N ALA A 10 -8.37 -6.11 8.22
CA ALA A 10 -8.09 -4.69 8.40
C ALA A 10 -8.69 -3.87 7.27
N VAL A 11 -8.59 -4.36 6.04
CA VAL A 11 -9.18 -3.68 4.89
C VAL A 11 -10.70 -3.61 5.03
N LYS A 12 -11.32 -4.71 5.42
CA LYS A 12 -12.76 -4.75 5.58
C LYS A 12 -13.23 -3.75 6.64
N ARG A 13 -12.54 -3.72 7.77
CA ARG A 13 -12.92 -2.78 8.84
C ARG A 13 -12.77 -1.34 8.39
N SER A 14 -11.69 -1.05 7.68
CA SER A 14 -11.46 0.31 7.21
C SER A 14 -12.55 0.75 6.24
N LEU A 15 -12.95 -0.15 5.34
CA LEU A 15 -13.98 0.18 4.37
C LEU A 15 -15.35 0.31 5.02
N GLU A 16 -15.66 -0.53 6.01
CA GLU A 16 -16.91 -0.41 6.72
C GLU A 16 -17.02 0.96 7.39
N ARG A 17 -15.95 1.41 8.01
CA ARG A 17 -15.92 2.72 8.62
C ARG A 17 -16.07 3.83 7.58
N TYR A 18 -15.40 3.66 6.44
CA TYR A 18 -15.48 4.63 5.36
C TYR A 18 -16.93 4.80 4.88
N PHE A 19 -17.62 3.69 4.64
CA PHE A 19 -19.00 3.75 4.18
C PHE A 19 -19.92 4.38 5.23
N LYS A 20 -19.66 4.08 6.47
CA LYS A 20 -20.44 4.65 7.56
C LYS A 20 -20.27 6.16 7.62
N ASP A 21 -19.03 6.63 7.46
CA ASP A 21 -18.73 8.06 7.51
C ASP A 21 -19.30 8.79 6.30
N MET A 22 -19.46 8.09 5.18
CA MET A 22 -20.03 8.71 3.98
C MET A 22 -21.50 9.06 4.14
N ASP A 23 -22.17 8.35 5.02
CA ASP A 23 -23.56 8.65 5.38
C ASP A 23 -24.47 8.73 4.15
N GLY A 24 -24.41 7.71 3.32
CA GLY A 24 -25.31 7.60 2.18
C GLY A 24 -24.78 8.21 0.89
N GLU A 25 -23.68 8.92 0.94
CA GLU A 25 -23.07 9.44 -0.28
C GLU A 25 -22.45 8.29 -1.07
N LYS A 26 -22.45 8.48 -2.38
CA LYS A 26 -21.85 7.47 -3.24
C LYS A 26 -20.34 7.57 -3.23
N PRO A 27 -19.66 6.51 -2.85
CA PRO A 27 -18.21 6.54 -2.90
C PRO A 27 -17.71 6.46 -4.34
N THR A 28 -16.55 7.05 -4.56
CA THR A 28 -15.87 6.96 -5.84
C THR A 28 -14.42 6.64 -5.59
N SER A 29 -13.79 6.01 -6.57
CA SER A 29 -12.34 5.76 -6.53
C SER A 29 -11.90 4.95 -5.33
N ILE A 30 -12.73 4.05 -4.85
CA ILE A 30 -12.37 3.20 -3.71
C ILE A 30 -11.14 2.36 -4.02
N TYR A 31 -11.07 1.83 -5.23
CA TYR A 31 -9.96 0.97 -5.63
C TYR A 31 -8.63 1.71 -5.46
N GLU A 32 -8.54 2.92 -6.02
CA GLU A 32 -7.31 3.70 -5.92
C GLU A 32 -7.01 4.10 -4.48
N MET A 33 -8.04 4.46 -3.74
CA MET A 33 -7.86 4.85 -2.35
C MET A 33 -7.27 3.71 -1.53
N VAL A 34 -7.83 2.51 -1.68
CA VAL A 34 -7.35 1.36 -0.93
C VAL A 34 -5.93 1.02 -1.33
N LEU A 35 -5.65 1.00 -2.64
CA LEU A 35 -4.30 0.67 -3.10
C LEU A 35 -3.26 1.62 -2.57
N LYS A 36 -3.54 2.92 -2.60
CA LYS A 36 -2.58 3.90 -2.10
C LYS A 36 -2.30 3.69 -0.61
N ASN A 37 -3.36 3.44 0.14
CA ASN A 37 -3.20 3.28 1.57
C ASN A 37 -2.46 2.01 1.95
N ILE A 38 -2.47 1.01 1.09
CA ILE A 38 -1.77 -0.23 1.35
C ILE A 38 -0.36 -0.19 0.77
N GLU A 39 -0.21 0.38 -0.42
CA GLU A 39 1.08 0.37 -1.09
C GLU A 39 2.14 1.15 -0.32
N LYS A 40 1.78 2.29 0.22
CA LYS A 40 2.78 3.12 0.88
C LYS A 40 3.42 2.42 2.08
N PRO A 41 2.65 1.94 3.07
CA PRO A 41 3.29 1.24 4.19
C PRO A 41 3.98 -0.05 3.76
N MET A 42 3.47 -0.72 2.74
CA MET A 42 4.12 -1.93 2.24
C MET A 42 5.50 -1.61 1.70
N ILE A 43 5.58 -0.61 0.83
CA ILE A 43 6.86 -0.25 0.22
C ILE A 43 7.82 0.30 1.27
N GLU A 44 7.33 1.15 2.16
CA GLU A 44 8.18 1.71 3.21
C GLU A 44 8.76 0.62 4.09
N THR A 45 7.96 -0.36 4.44
CA THR A 45 8.42 -1.45 5.28
C THR A 45 9.49 -2.29 4.57
N VAL A 46 9.24 -2.60 3.30
CA VAL A 46 10.21 -3.38 2.54
C VAL A 46 11.49 -2.61 2.34
N LEU A 47 11.39 -1.31 2.07
CA LEU A 47 12.59 -0.47 1.93
C LEU A 47 13.42 -0.47 3.21
N GLY A 48 12.75 -0.45 4.36
CA GLY A 48 13.45 -0.52 5.63
C GLY A 48 14.25 -1.81 5.77
N HIS A 49 13.63 -2.92 5.40
CA HIS A 49 14.31 -4.20 5.47
C HIS A 49 15.42 -4.33 4.42
N ALA A 50 15.28 -3.65 3.30
CA ALA A 50 16.31 -3.62 2.26
C ALA A 50 17.36 -2.55 2.52
N LYS A 51 17.23 -1.82 3.62
CA LYS A 51 18.17 -0.76 4.01
C LYS A 51 18.35 0.27 2.91
N GLY A 52 17.24 0.62 2.27
CA GLY A 52 17.24 1.63 1.22
C GLY A 52 17.74 1.17 -0.12
N ASN A 53 18.10 -0.09 -0.27
CA ASN A 53 18.59 -0.62 -1.53
C ASN A 53 17.40 -0.89 -2.45
N LEU A 54 17.25 -0.06 -3.50
CA LEU A 54 16.10 -0.16 -4.38
C LEU A 54 16.05 -1.46 -5.16
N THR A 55 17.23 -1.94 -5.61
CA THR A 55 17.27 -3.18 -6.36
C THR A 55 16.79 -4.34 -5.50
N GLN A 56 17.26 -4.39 -4.26
CA GLN A 56 16.84 -5.44 -3.35
C GLN A 56 15.38 -5.32 -2.97
N ALA A 57 14.92 -4.11 -2.72
CA ALA A 57 13.52 -3.90 -2.37
C ALA A 57 12.60 -4.33 -3.50
N ALA A 58 12.94 -3.98 -4.73
CA ALA A 58 12.14 -4.38 -5.89
C ALA A 58 12.09 -5.90 -6.01
N SER A 59 13.23 -6.55 -5.77
CA SER A 59 13.27 -8.00 -5.80
C SER A 59 12.38 -8.61 -4.74
N MET A 60 12.43 -8.07 -3.53
CA MET A 60 11.59 -8.56 -2.44
C MET A 60 10.11 -8.38 -2.73
N LEU A 61 9.76 -7.25 -3.37
CA LEU A 61 8.37 -6.99 -3.72
C LEU A 61 7.92 -7.76 -4.94
N GLY A 62 8.85 -8.26 -5.73
CA GLY A 62 8.51 -8.97 -6.95
C GLY A 62 8.14 -8.05 -8.09
N ILE A 63 8.65 -6.83 -8.10
CA ILE A 63 8.35 -5.87 -9.16
C ILE A 63 9.65 -5.35 -9.75
N ASN A 64 9.51 -4.68 -10.88
CA ASN A 64 10.62 -4.07 -11.57
C ASN A 64 11.12 -2.84 -10.80
N ARG A 65 12.43 -2.60 -10.81
CA ARG A 65 13.01 -1.47 -10.11
C ARG A 65 12.43 -0.14 -10.60
N ALA A 66 12.23 -0.01 -11.91
CA ALA A 66 11.65 1.21 -12.45
C ALA A 66 10.23 1.41 -11.97
N THR A 67 9.47 0.32 -11.88
CA THR A 67 8.11 0.38 -11.36
C THR A 67 8.13 0.83 -9.89
N LEU A 68 9.08 0.32 -9.12
CA LEU A 68 9.20 0.72 -7.72
C LEU A 68 9.48 2.22 -7.61
N ARG A 69 10.40 2.72 -8.41
CA ARG A 69 10.73 4.14 -8.37
C ARG A 69 9.51 5.01 -8.71
N THR A 70 8.77 4.59 -9.73
CA THR A 70 7.57 5.33 -10.12
C THR A 70 6.55 5.35 -8.98
N LYS A 71 6.35 4.22 -8.35
CA LYS A 71 5.40 4.14 -7.23
C LYS A 71 5.86 4.99 -6.05
N MET A 72 7.16 5.00 -5.78
CA MET A 72 7.69 5.82 -4.70
C MET A 72 7.41 7.30 -4.96
N GLN A 73 7.57 7.73 -6.22
CA GLN A 73 7.27 9.11 -6.57
C GLN A 73 5.79 9.43 -6.40
N GLN A 74 4.94 8.54 -6.87
CA GLN A 74 3.50 8.73 -6.77
C GLN A 74 3.02 8.76 -5.33
N LEU A 75 3.62 7.94 -4.48
CA LEU A 75 3.24 7.83 -3.09
C LEU A 75 4.03 8.78 -2.19
N ARG A 76 4.94 9.53 -2.77
CA ARG A 76 5.78 10.48 -2.06
C ARG A 76 6.61 9.81 -0.97
N ILE A 77 7.17 8.68 -1.29
CA ILE A 77 8.07 7.96 -0.42
C ILE A 77 9.48 8.40 -0.73
N LYS A 78 10.20 8.82 0.29
CA LYS A 78 11.58 9.25 0.10
C LYS A 78 12.47 8.05 -0.09
N GLY A 79 13.29 8.09 -1.14
CA GLY A 79 14.28 7.07 -1.36
C GLY A 79 15.48 7.28 -0.46
N GLN A 80 16.25 6.21 -0.29
CA GLN A 80 17.48 6.27 0.50
C GLN A 80 18.72 6.22 -0.37
#